data_a21e36df1777de6f81a6e857dbb26df9
#
_entry.id   a21e36df1777de6f81a6e857dbb26df9
#
_cell.length_a   1.000
_cell.length_b   1.000
_cell.length_c   1.000
_cell.angle_alpha   90.00
_cell.angle_beta   90.00
_cell.angle_gamma   90.00
#
_symmetry.space_group_name_H-M   'P 1'
#
loop_
_entity.id
_entity.type
_entity.pdbx_description
1 polymer ?
#
loop_
_entity_poly.entity_id
_entity_poly.type
_entity_poly.pdbx_seq_one_letter_code
_entity_poly.pdbx_strand_id
1 'polypeptide(L)'
;GIEVAPPDINYSTYTFSPDAEHNIIRYGLSGITRIGEDIIKAIIANRPYSSLADFISKVKLTKPQMVNLIKSGAFDSVCKDREQAMREYIDSIADKKKRLTLQNAQMLIDHNLFPDEYSFEIRVYNFNKFLKKYCKTGENYGLVDYPLSFYQEHFDTDLLSYSEDGVSALISQKDWDKIYKKKMDTLRAYIKENSEELLTTLNNQIVDELWNKYCSGNISKWEMDSVSFYSHPH
;
A
#
# COMPACT_ATOMS: atom_id res chain seq x y z
N GLY A 1 29.19 -33.97 5.55
CA GLY A 1 28.01 -34.19 4.70
C GLY A 1 27.98 -33.16 3.58
N ILE A 2 27.28 -33.44 2.51
CA ILE A 2 27.09 -32.48 1.40
C ILE A 2 26.11 -31.40 1.89
N GLU A 3 26.48 -30.12 1.74
CA GLU A 3 25.66 -29.00 2.10
C GLU A 3 24.54 -28.79 1.08
N VAL A 4 23.33 -28.49 1.57
CA VAL A 4 22.20 -28.10 0.73
C VAL A 4 22.07 -26.60 0.80
N ALA A 5 22.30 -25.92 -0.32
CA ALA A 5 22.18 -24.47 -0.43
C ALA A 5 20.76 -24.04 -0.81
N PRO A 6 20.35 -22.83 -0.40
CA PRO A 6 19.07 -22.25 -0.83
C PRO A 6 18.98 -22.13 -2.35
N PRO A 7 17.77 -21.93 -2.91
CA PRO A 7 17.62 -21.66 -4.32
C PRO A 7 18.35 -20.39 -4.72
N ASP A 8 18.76 -20.30 -5.98
CA ASP A 8 19.48 -19.15 -6.52
C ASP A 8 18.99 -18.81 -7.93
N ILE A 9 18.69 -17.56 -8.18
CA ILE A 9 18.16 -17.07 -9.46
C ILE A 9 19.13 -17.30 -10.62
N ASN A 10 20.47 -17.31 -10.36
CA ASN A 10 21.50 -17.47 -11.37
C ASN A 10 21.91 -18.94 -11.59
N TYR A 11 21.74 -19.82 -10.61
CA TYR A 11 22.31 -21.16 -10.62
C TYR A 11 21.31 -22.30 -10.52
N SER A 12 20.15 -22.09 -9.84
CA SER A 12 19.19 -23.18 -9.65
C SER A 12 18.52 -23.61 -10.94
N THR A 13 18.26 -24.92 -11.04
CA THR A 13 17.42 -25.52 -12.07
C THR A 13 15.98 -25.69 -11.55
N TYR A 14 15.16 -26.44 -12.28
CA TYR A 14 13.79 -26.72 -11.85
C TYR A 14 13.73 -27.52 -10.54
N THR A 15 14.53 -28.56 -10.41
CA THR A 15 14.61 -29.42 -9.21
C THR A 15 15.95 -29.29 -8.51
N PHE A 16 16.13 -30.02 -7.41
CA PHE A 16 17.46 -30.18 -6.79
C PHE A 16 18.51 -30.60 -7.81
N SER A 17 19.65 -29.96 -7.78
CA SER A 17 20.75 -30.31 -8.67
C SER A 17 22.11 -30.21 -7.95
N PRO A 18 23.07 -31.07 -8.29
CA PRO A 18 24.43 -30.94 -7.82
C PRO A 18 25.07 -29.70 -8.46
N ASP A 19 25.76 -28.90 -7.64
CA ASP A 19 26.63 -27.84 -8.07
C ASP A 19 28.06 -28.26 -7.77
N ALA A 20 28.71 -28.83 -8.77
CA ALA A 20 30.05 -29.40 -8.61
C ALA A 20 31.10 -28.30 -8.41
N GLU A 21 30.88 -27.10 -8.93
CA GLU A 21 31.80 -25.96 -8.78
C GLU A 21 31.88 -25.51 -7.32
N HIS A 22 30.75 -25.51 -6.61
CA HIS A 22 30.66 -25.11 -5.22
C HIS A 22 30.63 -26.27 -4.22
N ASN A 23 30.65 -27.51 -4.72
CA ASN A 23 30.56 -28.76 -3.91
C ASN A 23 29.31 -28.80 -2.99
N ILE A 24 28.17 -28.40 -3.50
CA ILE A 24 26.88 -28.35 -2.80
C ILE A 24 25.77 -29.01 -3.62
N ILE A 25 24.65 -29.30 -2.97
CA ILE A 25 23.36 -29.55 -3.63
C ILE A 25 22.54 -28.30 -3.58
N ARG A 26 22.15 -27.79 -4.73
CA ARG A 26 21.34 -26.57 -4.82
C ARG A 26 19.86 -26.87 -4.85
N TYR A 27 19.09 -26.15 -4.04
CA TYR A 27 17.64 -26.25 -4.03
C TYR A 27 17.06 -25.76 -5.35
N GLY A 28 16.07 -26.47 -5.89
CA GLY A 28 15.42 -26.14 -7.15
C GLY A 28 14.40 -24.99 -7.01
N LEU A 29 14.17 -24.26 -8.11
CA LEU A 29 13.21 -23.16 -8.13
C LEU A 29 11.76 -23.63 -7.96
N SER A 30 11.44 -24.89 -8.33
CA SER A 30 10.10 -25.46 -8.16
C SER A 30 9.67 -25.65 -6.70
N GLY A 31 10.62 -25.65 -5.78
CA GLY A 31 10.34 -25.71 -4.34
C GLY A 31 9.89 -24.39 -3.73
N ILE A 32 9.95 -23.30 -4.47
CA ILE A 32 9.53 -21.97 -3.98
C ILE A 32 8.03 -21.83 -4.19
N THR A 33 7.31 -21.47 -3.12
CA THR A 33 5.86 -21.27 -3.15
C THR A 33 5.47 -20.19 -4.18
N ARG A 34 4.46 -20.50 -5.02
CA ARG A 34 3.91 -19.63 -6.09
C ARG A 34 4.83 -19.42 -7.30
N ILE A 35 5.96 -20.11 -7.37
CA ILE A 35 6.87 -20.08 -8.53
C ILE A 35 6.63 -21.30 -9.38
N GLY A 36 5.83 -21.13 -10.44
CA GLY A 36 5.46 -22.20 -11.36
C GLY A 36 6.44 -22.37 -12.52
N GLU A 37 6.17 -23.37 -13.37
CA GLU A 37 7.05 -23.78 -14.48
C GLU A 37 7.36 -22.63 -15.46
N ASP A 38 6.36 -21.86 -15.87
CA ASP A 38 6.55 -20.75 -16.82
C ASP A 38 7.45 -19.65 -16.25
N ILE A 39 7.33 -19.38 -14.95
CA ILE A 39 8.18 -18.40 -14.26
C ILE A 39 9.61 -18.92 -14.18
N ILE A 40 9.80 -20.20 -13.86
CA ILE A 40 11.12 -20.82 -13.79
C ILE A 40 11.81 -20.76 -15.16
N LYS A 41 11.10 -21.05 -16.24
CA LYS A 41 11.61 -20.94 -17.61
C LYS A 41 12.04 -19.50 -17.91
N ALA A 42 11.24 -18.52 -17.54
CA ALA A 42 11.57 -17.11 -17.72
C ALA A 42 12.81 -16.69 -16.92
N ILE A 43 12.95 -17.16 -15.67
CA ILE A 43 14.12 -16.90 -14.84
C ILE A 43 15.37 -17.46 -15.49
N ILE A 44 15.36 -18.71 -15.93
CA ILE A 44 16.50 -19.37 -16.54
C ILE A 44 16.87 -18.71 -17.87
N ALA A 45 15.89 -18.35 -18.69
CA ALA A 45 16.12 -17.77 -20.01
C ALA A 45 16.75 -16.37 -19.98
N ASN A 46 16.54 -15.58 -18.93
CA ASN A 46 16.99 -14.21 -18.83
C ASN A 46 18.27 -14.02 -17.98
N ARG A 47 18.91 -15.11 -17.59
CA ARG A 47 20.20 -15.08 -16.86
C ARG A 47 21.33 -14.48 -17.71
N PRO A 48 22.38 -13.92 -17.09
CA PRO A 48 22.59 -13.74 -15.64
C PRO A 48 21.92 -12.49 -15.09
N TYR A 49 21.78 -12.44 -13.75
CA TYR A 49 21.28 -11.29 -13.01
C TYR A 49 22.40 -10.73 -12.14
N SER A 50 22.63 -9.43 -12.23
CA SER A 50 23.68 -8.74 -11.49
C SER A 50 23.19 -8.13 -10.18
N SER A 51 21.88 -7.92 -10.04
CA SER A 51 21.25 -7.28 -8.89
C SER A 51 19.75 -7.61 -8.82
N LEU A 52 19.12 -7.25 -7.70
CA LEU A 52 17.67 -7.29 -7.56
C LEU A 52 16.98 -6.41 -8.62
N ALA A 53 17.47 -5.20 -8.84
CA ALA A 53 16.92 -4.28 -9.83
C ALA A 53 17.04 -4.82 -11.26
N ASP A 54 18.17 -5.45 -11.58
CA ASP A 54 18.40 -6.11 -12.88
C ASP A 54 17.38 -7.25 -13.10
N PHE A 55 17.14 -8.08 -12.07
CA PHE A 55 16.12 -9.13 -12.13
C PHE A 55 14.72 -8.57 -12.38
N ILE A 56 14.30 -7.56 -11.64
CA ILE A 56 12.99 -6.94 -11.78
C ILE A 56 12.79 -6.35 -13.19
N SER A 57 13.85 -5.84 -13.80
CA SER A 57 13.79 -5.30 -15.16
C SER A 57 13.60 -6.39 -16.23
N LYS A 58 14.10 -7.60 -15.98
CA LYS A 58 14.10 -8.72 -16.93
C LYS A 58 12.93 -9.68 -16.76
N VAL A 59 12.44 -9.88 -15.55
CA VAL A 59 11.40 -10.86 -15.22
C VAL A 59 10.22 -10.18 -14.53
N LYS A 60 9.03 -10.30 -15.11
CA LYS A 60 7.80 -9.72 -14.58
C LYS A 60 7.11 -10.70 -13.63
N LEU A 61 7.10 -10.38 -12.34
CA LEU A 61 6.45 -11.17 -11.30
C LEU A 61 5.45 -10.34 -10.48
N THR A 62 4.51 -11.03 -9.88
CA THR A 62 3.62 -10.41 -8.88
C THR A 62 4.36 -10.12 -7.58
N LYS A 63 3.80 -9.25 -6.76
CA LYS A 63 4.38 -8.91 -5.44
C LYS A 63 4.57 -10.16 -4.56
N PRO A 64 3.57 -11.06 -4.39
CA PRO A 64 3.77 -12.29 -3.62
C PRO A 64 4.86 -13.21 -4.17
N GLN A 65 5.01 -13.30 -5.49
CA GLN A 65 6.05 -14.12 -6.12
C GLN A 65 7.44 -13.53 -5.85
N MET A 66 7.62 -12.23 -6.01
CA MET A 66 8.88 -11.55 -5.68
C MET A 66 9.25 -11.68 -4.20
N VAL A 67 8.28 -11.49 -3.31
CA VAL A 67 8.48 -11.66 -1.87
C VAL A 67 8.93 -13.08 -1.53
N ASN A 68 8.31 -14.11 -2.12
CA ASN A 68 8.70 -15.50 -1.89
C ASN A 68 10.11 -15.80 -2.41
N LEU A 69 10.50 -15.27 -3.57
CA LEU A 69 11.88 -15.42 -4.07
C LEU A 69 12.90 -14.80 -3.12
N ILE A 70 12.64 -13.61 -2.62
CA ILE A 70 13.54 -12.95 -1.66
C ILE A 70 13.59 -13.74 -0.35
N LYS A 71 12.44 -14.14 0.20
CA LYS A 71 12.35 -14.94 1.44
C LYS A 71 13.08 -16.26 1.35
N SER A 72 13.07 -16.89 0.18
CA SER A 72 13.73 -18.20 -0.05
C SER A 72 15.26 -18.12 -0.07
N GLY A 73 15.82 -16.92 -0.18
CA GLY A 73 17.25 -16.72 -0.38
C GLY A 73 17.71 -16.75 -1.83
N ALA A 74 16.78 -16.76 -2.78
CA ALA A 74 17.10 -16.85 -4.21
C ALA A 74 17.96 -15.69 -4.74
N PHE A 75 18.00 -14.57 -4.04
CA PHE A 75 18.83 -13.39 -4.36
C PHE A 75 20.13 -13.29 -3.55
N ASP A 76 20.43 -14.24 -2.66
CA ASP A 76 21.57 -14.13 -1.74
C ASP A 76 22.92 -14.02 -2.47
N SER A 77 23.04 -14.55 -3.68
CA SER A 77 24.24 -14.43 -4.49
C SER A 77 24.50 -13.01 -5.04
N VAL A 78 23.46 -12.22 -5.21
CA VAL A 78 23.52 -10.85 -5.74
C VAL A 78 23.24 -9.79 -4.67
N CYS A 79 22.67 -10.16 -3.55
CA CYS A 79 22.45 -9.31 -2.37
C CYS A 79 22.58 -10.16 -1.10
N LYS A 80 23.75 -10.12 -0.44
CA LYS A 80 24.08 -10.98 0.69
C LYS A 80 23.19 -10.78 1.92
N ASP A 81 22.69 -9.58 2.11
CA ASP A 81 21.73 -9.27 3.17
C ASP A 81 20.31 -9.42 2.62
N ARG A 82 19.65 -10.52 3.00
CA ARG A 82 18.29 -10.84 2.57
C ARG A 82 17.26 -9.83 3.06
N GLU A 83 17.43 -9.31 4.26
CA GLU A 83 16.58 -8.24 4.81
C GLU A 83 16.76 -6.95 4.02
N GLN A 84 17.99 -6.60 3.65
CA GLN A 84 18.26 -5.46 2.80
C GLN A 84 17.62 -5.60 1.41
N ALA A 85 17.71 -6.77 0.79
CA ALA A 85 17.04 -7.05 -0.48
C ALA A 85 15.52 -6.85 -0.38
N MET A 86 14.92 -7.29 0.72
CA MET A 86 13.50 -7.10 0.98
C MET A 86 13.15 -5.62 1.17
N ARG A 87 13.96 -4.87 1.93
CA ARG A 87 13.76 -3.42 2.11
C ARG A 87 13.81 -2.67 0.79
N GLU A 88 14.78 -2.97 -0.06
CA GLU A 88 14.89 -2.38 -1.40
C GLU A 88 13.68 -2.68 -2.26
N TYR A 89 13.20 -3.92 -2.24
CA TYR A 89 12.01 -4.29 -2.99
C TYR A 89 10.76 -3.58 -2.50
N ILE A 90 10.49 -3.60 -1.19
CA ILE A 90 9.33 -2.93 -0.59
C ILE A 90 9.36 -1.43 -0.87
N ASP A 91 10.51 -0.78 -0.76
CA ASP A 91 10.65 0.64 -1.09
C ASP A 91 10.35 0.91 -2.57
N SER A 92 10.76 0.01 -3.47
CA SER A 92 10.53 0.14 -4.92
C SER A 92 9.06 0.03 -5.33
N ILE A 93 8.25 -0.74 -4.59
CA ILE A 93 6.82 -0.94 -4.88
C ILE A 93 5.89 -0.03 -4.09
N ALA A 94 6.42 0.69 -3.10
CA ALA A 94 5.64 1.60 -2.27
C ALA A 94 5.14 2.79 -3.10
N ASP A 95 3.83 3.04 -3.05
CA ASP A 95 3.20 4.19 -3.71
C ASP A 95 3.42 5.46 -2.88
N LYS A 96 4.70 5.88 -2.82
CA LYS A 96 5.09 7.10 -2.10
C LYS A 96 4.60 8.35 -2.81
N LYS A 97 4.11 9.31 -2.04
CA LYS A 97 3.62 10.58 -2.56
C LYS A 97 4.79 11.56 -2.70
N LYS A 98 4.74 12.38 -3.75
CA LYS A 98 5.71 13.44 -4.01
C LYS A 98 5.20 14.81 -3.54
N ARG A 99 3.90 14.96 -3.44
CA ARG A 99 3.20 16.18 -3.05
C ARG A 99 1.88 15.83 -2.38
N LEU A 100 1.49 16.64 -1.40
CA LEU A 100 0.20 16.53 -0.72
C LEU A 100 -0.69 17.74 -1.06
N THR A 101 -1.96 17.46 -1.30
CA THR A 101 -3.03 18.44 -1.49
C THR A 101 -4.29 17.93 -0.79
N LEU A 102 -5.37 18.71 -0.80
CA LEU A 102 -6.66 18.26 -0.28
C LEU A 102 -7.17 16.96 -0.94
N GLN A 103 -6.73 16.64 -2.16
CA GLN A 103 -7.06 15.37 -2.80
C GLN A 103 -6.53 14.15 -2.03
N ASN A 104 -5.49 14.34 -1.23
CA ASN A 104 -4.91 13.31 -0.36
C ASN A 104 -5.54 13.30 1.05
N ALA A 105 -6.57 14.13 1.31
CA ALA A 105 -7.15 14.26 2.65
C ALA A 105 -7.62 12.92 3.23
N GLN A 106 -8.25 12.06 2.41
CA GLN A 106 -8.68 10.74 2.87
C GLN A 106 -7.50 9.90 3.38
N MET A 107 -6.40 9.91 2.66
CA MET A 107 -5.19 9.18 3.05
C MET A 107 -4.59 9.73 4.35
N LEU A 108 -4.57 11.05 4.51
CA LEU A 108 -4.11 11.69 5.75
C LEU A 108 -5.04 11.37 6.93
N ILE A 109 -6.36 11.33 6.71
CA ILE A 109 -7.35 10.93 7.71
C ILE A 109 -7.15 9.46 8.10
N ASP A 110 -7.03 8.55 7.14
CA ASP A 110 -6.89 7.12 7.36
C ASP A 110 -5.59 6.78 8.13
N HIS A 111 -4.55 7.59 7.97
CA HIS A 111 -3.28 7.47 8.72
C HIS A 111 -3.21 8.33 9.98
N ASN A 112 -4.32 8.95 10.37
CA ASN A 112 -4.44 9.78 11.57
C ASN A 112 -3.40 10.92 11.64
N LEU A 113 -3.21 11.62 10.52
CA LEU A 113 -2.17 12.65 10.38
C LEU A 113 -2.69 14.10 10.55
N PHE A 114 -3.99 14.29 10.81
CA PHE A 114 -4.52 15.58 11.23
C PHE A 114 -4.61 15.66 12.74
N PRO A 115 -4.20 16.78 13.36
CA PRO A 115 -4.45 17.05 14.78
C PRO A 115 -5.94 17.06 15.13
N ASP A 116 -6.26 16.75 16.39
CA ASP A 116 -7.64 16.69 16.88
C ASP A 116 -8.42 18.00 16.72
N GLU A 117 -7.73 19.13 16.70
CA GLU A 117 -8.35 20.46 16.47
C GLU A 117 -9.06 20.56 15.10
N TYR A 118 -8.72 19.71 14.13
CA TYR A 118 -9.37 19.65 12.80
C TYR A 118 -10.51 18.60 12.73
N SER A 119 -10.92 18.04 13.84
CA SER A 119 -11.94 16.98 13.88
C SER A 119 -13.28 17.42 13.26
N PHE A 120 -13.67 18.68 13.43
CA PHE A 120 -14.88 19.20 12.81
C PHE A 120 -14.75 19.28 11.28
N GLU A 121 -13.67 19.81 10.76
CA GLU A 121 -13.39 19.89 9.32
C GLU A 121 -13.34 18.49 8.69
N ILE A 122 -12.81 17.51 9.39
CA ILE A 122 -12.82 16.10 8.96
C ILE A 122 -14.25 15.56 8.90
N ARG A 123 -15.10 15.88 9.87
CA ARG A 123 -16.52 15.53 9.84
C ARG A 123 -17.23 16.18 8.65
N VAL A 124 -16.93 17.43 8.34
CA VAL A 124 -17.47 18.13 7.16
C VAL A 124 -16.98 17.49 5.86
N TYR A 125 -15.72 17.07 5.80
CA TYR A 125 -15.17 16.35 4.67
C TYR A 125 -15.91 15.03 4.43
N ASN A 126 -16.14 14.25 5.47
CA ASN A 126 -16.88 12.99 5.40
C ASN A 126 -18.36 13.23 5.06
N PHE A 127 -18.96 14.27 5.61
CA PHE A 127 -20.33 14.67 5.30
C PHE A 127 -20.50 15.02 3.82
N ASN A 128 -19.57 15.77 3.24
CA ASN A 128 -19.58 16.06 1.81
C ASN A 128 -19.51 14.78 0.94
N LYS A 129 -18.69 13.81 1.33
CA LYS A 129 -18.64 12.51 0.65
C LYS A 129 -19.98 11.79 0.74
N PHE A 130 -20.61 11.81 1.92
CA PHE A 130 -21.91 11.21 2.15
C PHE A 130 -22.99 11.87 1.28
N LEU A 131 -23.04 13.20 1.24
CA LEU A 131 -24.01 13.94 0.40
C LEU A 131 -23.87 13.58 -1.07
N LYS A 132 -22.65 13.57 -1.58
CA LYS A 132 -22.37 13.22 -2.99
C LYS A 132 -22.76 11.81 -3.36
N LYS A 133 -22.62 10.88 -2.43
CA LYS A 133 -22.88 9.45 -2.66
C LYS A 133 -24.36 9.08 -2.49
N TYR A 134 -25.04 9.66 -1.52
CA TYR A 134 -26.35 9.18 -1.08
C TYR A 134 -27.49 10.19 -1.18
N CYS A 135 -27.20 11.48 -1.25
CA CYS A 135 -28.21 12.53 -1.12
C CYS A 135 -28.48 13.30 -2.41
N LYS A 136 -27.81 12.99 -3.49
CA LYS A 136 -27.90 13.74 -4.74
C LYS A 136 -29.29 13.58 -5.37
N THR A 137 -29.96 14.72 -5.62
CA THR A 137 -31.28 14.81 -6.24
C THR A 137 -31.30 15.99 -7.21
N GLY A 138 -31.10 15.71 -8.54
CA GLY A 138 -30.98 16.75 -9.54
C GLY A 138 -29.81 17.69 -9.23
N GLU A 139 -30.10 18.99 -9.12
CA GLU A 139 -29.10 20.03 -8.79
C GLU A 139 -28.98 20.28 -7.27
N ASN A 140 -29.68 19.50 -6.46
CA ASN A 140 -29.74 19.63 -5.01
C ASN A 140 -29.17 18.39 -4.30
N TYR A 141 -28.98 18.53 -2.99
CA TYR A 141 -28.86 17.43 -2.05
C TYR A 141 -30.14 17.37 -1.21
N GLY A 142 -30.75 16.17 -1.11
CA GLY A 142 -31.89 15.91 -0.26
C GLY A 142 -31.40 15.52 1.13
N LEU A 143 -31.85 16.26 2.15
CA LEU A 143 -31.49 16.06 3.55
C LEU A 143 -32.66 15.53 4.32
N VAL A 144 -32.48 14.37 4.98
CA VAL A 144 -33.47 13.74 5.86
C VAL A 144 -32.72 13.05 7.00
N ASP A 145 -33.33 12.96 8.17
CA ASP A 145 -32.73 12.31 9.37
C ASP A 145 -31.34 12.88 9.71
N TYR A 146 -30.31 12.06 9.79
CA TYR A 146 -28.97 12.47 10.18
C TYR A 146 -28.38 13.60 9.30
N PRO A 147 -28.40 13.53 7.96
CA PRO A 147 -27.92 14.66 7.14
C PRO A 147 -28.62 15.98 7.44
N LEU A 148 -29.92 15.97 7.67
CA LEU A 148 -30.67 17.17 8.01
C LEU A 148 -30.28 17.71 9.39
N SER A 149 -30.22 16.86 10.40
CA SER A 149 -29.86 17.26 11.76
C SER A 149 -28.40 17.77 11.83
N PHE A 150 -27.48 17.11 11.16
CA PHE A 150 -26.09 17.57 11.09
C PHE A 150 -25.97 18.94 10.43
N TYR A 151 -26.68 19.17 9.32
CA TYR A 151 -26.68 20.45 8.65
C TYR A 151 -27.27 21.54 9.55
N GLN A 152 -28.43 21.31 10.17
CA GLN A 152 -29.12 22.25 11.06
C GLN A 152 -28.27 22.65 12.26
N GLU A 153 -27.51 21.73 12.82
CA GLU A 153 -26.63 21.98 13.96
C GLU A 153 -25.43 22.88 13.62
N HIS A 154 -24.90 22.79 12.39
CA HIS A 154 -23.61 23.34 12.07
C HIS A 154 -23.59 24.41 10.98
N PHE A 155 -24.66 24.56 10.20
CA PHE A 155 -24.69 25.45 9.03
C PHE A 155 -25.94 26.32 8.97
N ASP A 156 -25.93 27.27 8.03
CA ASP A 156 -27.01 28.23 7.84
C ASP A 156 -28.28 27.57 7.31
N THR A 157 -29.32 27.53 8.15
CA THR A 157 -30.61 26.95 7.81
C THR A 157 -31.44 27.80 6.84
N ASP A 158 -31.09 29.05 6.64
CA ASP A 158 -31.77 29.93 5.67
C ASP A 158 -31.54 29.48 4.22
N LEU A 159 -30.49 28.66 3.98
CA LEU A 159 -30.21 28.10 2.67
C LEU A 159 -31.03 26.83 2.37
N LEU A 160 -31.78 26.31 3.34
CA LEU A 160 -32.61 25.11 3.20
C LEU A 160 -34.00 25.43 2.64
N SER A 161 -34.47 24.58 1.75
CA SER A 161 -35.88 24.54 1.32
C SER A 161 -36.53 23.31 1.95
N TYR A 162 -37.37 23.52 2.95
CA TYR A 162 -38.06 22.45 3.69
C TYR A 162 -39.25 21.89 2.92
N SER A 163 -39.52 20.59 3.13
CA SER A 163 -40.82 19.97 2.76
C SER A 163 -41.97 20.54 3.58
N GLU A 164 -43.19 20.37 3.10
CA GLU A 164 -44.42 20.87 3.81
C GLU A 164 -44.56 20.36 5.24
N ASP A 165 -44.17 19.11 5.45
CA ASP A 165 -44.18 18.46 6.76
C ASP A 165 -42.96 18.74 7.64
N GLY A 166 -41.93 19.43 7.08
CA GLY A 166 -40.71 19.80 7.77
C GLY A 166 -39.75 18.65 8.07
N VAL A 167 -40.00 17.43 7.59
CA VAL A 167 -39.16 16.25 7.88
C VAL A 167 -37.99 16.12 6.95
N SER A 168 -37.99 16.84 5.85
CA SER A 168 -36.87 16.88 4.88
C SER A 168 -36.61 18.29 4.39
N ALA A 169 -35.44 18.48 3.81
CA ALA A 169 -35.05 19.74 3.19
C ALA A 169 -34.14 19.51 1.99
N LEU A 170 -34.07 20.49 1.12
CA LEU A 170 -33.14 20.54 0.00
C LEU A 170 -32.13 21.66 0.21
N ILE A 171 -30.90 21.42 -0.17
CA ILE A 171 -29.88 22.45 -0.37
C ILE A 171 -29.34 22.35 -1.78
N SER A 172 -29.14 23.49 -2.48
CA SER A 172 -28.50 23.47 -3.79
C SER A 172 -27.05 22.98 -3.67
N GLN A 173 -26.61 22.20 -4.66
CA GLN A 173 -25.20 21.74 -4.73
C GLN A 173 -24.26 22.95 -4.77
N LYS A 174 -24.67 24.03 -5.44
CA LYS A 174 -23.89 25.27 -5.52
C LYS A 174 -23.68 25.94 -4.16
N ASP A 175 -24.72 26.01 -3.33
CA ASP A 175 -24.62 26.61 -1.99
C ASP A 175 -23.79 25.74 -1.05
N TRP A 176 -24.01 24.43 -1.09
CA TRP A 176 -23.21 23.49 -0.32
C TRP A 176 -21.73 23.56 -0.73
N ASP A 177 -21.42 23.58 -2.01
CA ASP A 177 -20.04 23.66 -2.50
C ASP A 177 -19.31 24.92 -2.00
N LYS A 178 -20.00 26.04 -1.87
CA LYS A 178 -19.42 27.26 -1.27
C LYS A 178 -19.09 27.07 0.20
N ILE A 179 -20.01 26.51 0.98
CA ILE A 179 -19.81 26.22 2.40
C ILE A 179 -18.63 25.25 2.57
N TYR A 180 -18.66 24.14 1.83
CA TYR A 180 -17.64 23.11 1.88
C TYR A 180 -16.23 23.64 1.53
N LYS A 181 -16.14 24.41 0.45
CA LYS A 181 -14.88 25.01 0.01
C LYS A 181 -14.24 25.88 1.10
N LYS A 182 -15.05 26.72 1.74
CA LYS A 182 -14.59 27.58 2.83
C LYS A 182 -14.13 26.79 4.05
N LYS A 183 -14.85 25.73 4.43
CA LYS A 183 -14.43 24.85 5.54
C LYS A 183 -13.15 24.11 5.23
N MET A 184 -12.95 23.70 3.99
CA MET A 184 -11.73 22.97 3.58
C MET A 184 -10.50 23.88 3.45
N ASP A 185 -10.64 25.19 3.44
CA ASP A 185 -9.50 26.12 3.42
C ASP A 185 -8.57 25.91 4.62
N THR A 186 -9.13 25.62 5.78
CA THR A 186 -8.36 25.32 7.00
C THR A 186 -7.50 24.07 6.82
N LEU A 187 -8.07 22.98 6.28
CA LEU A 187 -7.30 21.75 5.98
C LEU A 187 -6.26 21.98 4.89
N ARG A 188 -6.58 22.77 3.85
CA ARG A 188 -5.60 23.11 2.81
C ARG A 188 -4.41 23.86 3.38
N ALA A 189 -4.66 24.83 4.26
CA ALA A 189 -3.62 25.60 4.91
C ALA A 189 -2.71 24.71 5.76
N TYR A 190 -3.31 23.83 6.57
CA TYR A 190 -2.56 22.87 7.39
C TYR A 190 -1.67 21.96 6.53
N ILE A 191 -2.21 21.37 5.47
CA ILE A 191 -1.46 20.49 4.56
C ILE A 191 -0.29 21.25 3.93
N LYS A 192 -0.52 22.49 3.49
CA LYS A 192 0.50 23.33 2.87
C LYS A 192 1.63 23.69 3.84
N GLU A 193 1.28 24.10 5.04
CA GLU A 193 2.23 24.54 6.07
C GLU A 193 3.08 23.38 6.63
N ASN A 194 2.53 22.17 6.66
CA ASN A 194 3.17 20.98 7.23
C ASN A 194 3.52 19.93 6.16
N SER A 195 3.59 20.31 4.89
CA SER A 195 3.67 19.36 3.77
C SER A 195 4.91 18.46 3.81
N GLU A 196 6.05 18.97 4.22
CA GLU A 196 7.31 18.21 4.30
C GLU A 196 7.25 17.12 5.37
N GLU A 197 6.82 17.48 6.58
CA GLU A 197 6.65 16.54 7.67
C GLU A 197 5.56 15.50 7.38
N LEU A 198 4.42 15.93 6.84
CA LEU A 198 3.33 15.03 6.47
C LEU A 198 3.75 14.06 5.37
N LEU A 199 4.50 14.51 4.36
CA LEU A 199 5.03 13.64 3.31
C LEU A 199 5.97 12.58 3.87
N THR A 200 6.90 12.98 4.71
CA THR A 200 7.86 12.06 5.34
C THR A 200 7.12 11.01 6.18
N THR A 201 6.22 11.46 7.05
CA THR A 201 5.46 10.57 7.93
C THR A 201 4.55 9.61 7.15
N LEU A 202 3.80 10.13 6.19
CA LEU A 202 2.90 9.32 5.36
C LEU A 202 3.67 8.27 4.55
N ASN A 203 4.76 8.68 3.89
CA ASN A 203 5.54 7.77 3.07
C ASN A 203 6.21 6.67 3.90
N ASN A 204 6.68 6.99 5.10
CA ASN A 204 7.20 5.99 6.04
C ASN A 204 6.12 5.00 6.47
N GLN A 205 4.91 5.47 6.77
CA GLN A 205 3.78 4.60 7.12
C GLN A 205 3.34 3.70 5.96
N ILE A 206 3.36 4.20 4.73
CA ILE A 206 3.07 3.40 3.52
C ILE A 206 4.08 2.24 3.39
N VAL A 207 5.35 2.52 3.58
CA VAL A 207 6.41 1.49 3.55
C VAL A 207 6.23 0.49 4.70
N ASP A 208 5.97 0.95 5.91
CA ASP A 208 5.77 0.10 7.09
C ASP A 208 4.55 -0.83 6.92
N GLU A 209 3.46 -0.34 6.36
CA GLU A 209 2.28 -1.16 6.07
C GLU A 209 2.58 -2.29 5.08
N LEU A 210 3.35 -2.01 4.02
CA LEU A 210 3.78 -3.03 3.06
C LEU A 210 4.72 -4.03 3.71
N TRP A 211 5.66 -3.57 4.53
CA TRP A 211 6.55 -4.44 5.29
C TRP A 211 5.76 -5.39 6.18
N ASN A 212 4.83 -4.86 6.96
CA ASN A 212 3.98 -5.67 7.85
C ASN A 212 3.11 -6.67 7.09
N LYS A 213 2.64 -6.29 5.89
CA LYS A 213 1.83 -7.17 5.04
C LYS A 213 2.61 -8.36 4.48
N TYR A 214 3.86 -8.15 4.05
CA TYR A 214 4.62 -9.13 3.27
C TYR A 214 5.81 -9.74 4.00
N CYS A 215 6.39 -9.05 4.98
CA CYS A 215 7.75 -9.29 5.46
C CYS A 215 7.84 -9.51 6.97
N SER A 216 6.73 -9.77 7.66
CA SER A 216 6.76 -10.04 9.11
C SER A 216 7.53 -11.33 9.42
N GLY A 217 8.22 -11.37 10.55
CA GLY A 217 8.98 -12.52 11.01
C GLY A 217 10.50 -12.36 10.79
N ASN A 218 11.23 -13.43 11.03
CA ASN A 218 12.67 -13.54 10.82
C ASN A 218 13.02 -14.38 9.58
N ILE A 219 14.31 -14.49 9.27
CA ILE A 219 14.80 -15.25 8.10
C ILE A 219 14.34 -16.72 8.15
N SER A 220 14.38 -17.38 9.32
CA SER A 220 13.91 -18.75 9.46
C SER A 220 12.43 -18.90 9.13
N LYS A 221 11.59 -17.96 9.61
CA LYS A 221 10.16 -17.93 9.25
C LYS A 221 9.96 -17.68 7.77
N TRP A 222 10.74 -16.79 7.16
CA TRP A 222 10.68 -16.53 5.74
C TRP A 222 10.96 -17.77 4.90
N GLU A 223 11.97 -18.56 5.29
CA GLU A 223 12.27 -19.83 4.61
C GLU A 223 11.13 -20.83 4.76
N MET A 224 10.54 -20.95 5.95
CA MET A 224 9.36 -21.81 6.14
C MET A 224 8.17 -21.39 5.27
N ASP A 225 7.94 -20.09 5.15
CA ASP A 225 6.79 -19.55 4.38
C ASP A 225 6.99 -19.72 2.86
N SER A 226 8.23 -19.70 2.38
CA SER A 226 8.57 -19.64 0.96
C SER A 226 9.05 -20.96 0.36
N VAL A 227 9.66 -21.84 1.15
CA VAL A 227 10.15 -23.15 0.74
C VAL A 227 9.74 -24.21 1.75
N SER A 228 9.71 -25.47 1.31
CA SER A 228 9.35 -26.59 2.18
C SER A 228 10.53 -27.10 3.04
N PHE A 229 11.57 -26.32 3.19
CA PHE A 229 12.81 -26.74 3.83
C PHE A 229 13.58 -25.55 4.44
N TYR A 230 14.31 -25.84 5.50
CA TYR A 230 15.15 -24.89 6.23
C TYR A 230 16.60 -24.96 5.85
N SER A 231 17.23 -23.82 5.60
CA SER A 231 18.69 -23.74 5.41
C SER A 231 19.41 -23.05 6.59
N HIS A 232 18.71 -22.37 7.48
CA HIS A 232 19.28 -21.70 8.63
C HIS A 232 18.89 -22.39 9.95
N PRO A 233 19.82 -22.52 10.92
CA PRO A 233 19.50 -22.98 12.26
C PRO A 233 18.63 -21.95 13.01
N HIS A 234 17.85 -22.45 13.94
CA HIS A 234 16.99 -21.64 14.82
C HIS A 234 17.77 -20.69 15.72
#